data_7ffdfabae3417c131fadc2862c3d7a38
#
_entry.id   7ffdfabae3417c131fadc2862c3d7a38
#
_cell.length_a   1.000
_cell.length_b   1.000
_cell.length_c   1.000
_cell.angle_alpha   90.00
_cell.angle_beta   90.00
_cell.angle_gamma   90.00
#
_symmetry.space_group_name_H-M   'P 1'
#
loop_
_entity.id
_entity.type
_entity.pdbx_description
1 polymer ?
#
loop_
_entity_poly.entity_id
_entity_poly.type
_entity_poly.pdbx_seq_one_letter_code
_entity_poly.pdbx_strand_id
1 'polypeptide(L)'
;MTALGPKVTVQESPWDCLNFVSMRHDKKPFDDKRVRRALSLALDRYQGSTALSKIAIVKEVGGILVPGTPYATPPAELEKLAGYGHDIKKNREEAKRLLKEAGVPDGFAFTFKNRGIPMPYEPVGVWLIDQWRQIGLNVRQEVIEASQYHGLLKRGDFDVAMDFQCGFIVEPDLDLARFVSTSDANYGKHKDTVIDDLYSRQARTTDIEERKKLVRQIEKRLLDEEAHVIYTLQWHRIIPHLSKVHGWTITPCHYLNNQLDAVWLSE
;
A
#
# COMPACT_ATOMS: atom_id res chain seq x y z
N MET A 1 20.48 17.04 -2.40
CA MET A 1 19.72 18.25 -2.84
C MET A 1 20.50 19.54 -2.66
N THR A 2 21.34 19.65 -1.65
CA THR A 2 22.26 20.81 -1.43
C THR A 2 23.18 21.15 -2.62
N ALA A 3 23.46 20.19 -3.50
CA ALA A 3 24.29 20.38 -4.68
C ALA A 3 23.63 21.20 -5.81
N LEU A 4 22.31 21.40 -5.80
CA LEU A 4 21.58 22.12 -6.86
C LEU A 4 21.54 23.63 -6.66
N GLY A 5 21.97 24.13 -5.47
CA GLY A 5 22.10 25.54 -5.13
C GLY A 5 20.78 26.32 -5.11
N PRO A 6 20.83 27.66 -4.98
CA PRO A 6 19.65 28.50 -4.78
C PRO A 6 18.73 28.61 -6.03
N LYS A 7 19.16 28.08 -7.17
CA LYS A 7 18.38 28.11 -8.42
C LYS A 7 17.27 27.07 -8.48
N VAL A 8 17.24 26.16 -7.50
CA VAL A 8 16.26 25.07 -7.46
C VAL A 8 15.51 25.07 -6.14
N THR A 9 14.20 25.11 -6.22
CA THR A 9 13.28 24.87 -5.12
C THR A 9 12.80 23.44 -5.18
N VAL A 10 12.63 22.79 -4.03
CA VAL A 10 12.11 21.42 -3.93
C VAL A 10 10.81 21.45 -3.16
N GLN A 11 9.76 20.90 -3.74
CA GLN A 11 8.51 20.66 -3.04
C GLN A 11 8.39 19.16 -2.72
N GLU A 12 7.92 18.85 -1.53
CA GLU A 12 7.64 17.50 -1.07
C GLU A 12 6.17 17.38 -0.67
N SER A 13 5.56 16.24 -0.97
CA SER A 13 4.17 15.93 -0.64
C SER A 13 3.99 14.43 -0.50
N PRO A 14 3.09 13.94 0.37
CA PRO A 14 2.53 12.61 0.18
C PRO A 14 2.04 12.47 -1.26
N TRP A 15 2.06 11.25 -1.78
CA TRP A 15 1.54 10.97 -3.11
C TRP A 15 0.42 9.95 -2.99
N ASP A 16 -0.73 10.26 -3.58
CA ASP A 16 -1.86 9.33 -3.63
C ASP A 16 -1.58 8.17 -4.60
N CYS A 17 -0.49 7.51 -4.30
CA CYS A 17 -0.04 6.27 -4.88
C CYS A 17 0.56 5.41 -3.78
N LEU A 18 0.35 4.12 -3.88
CA LEU A 18 0.89 3.18 -2.92
C LEU A 18 1.09 1.81 -3.54
N ASN A 19 2.00 1.06 -2.94
CA ASN A 19 2.18 -0.35 -3.21
C ASN A 19 1.51 -1.16 -2.10
N PHE A 20 0.88 -2.23 -2.50
CA PHE A 20 0.37 -3.24 -1.59
C PHE A 20 0.53 -4.63 -2.20
N VAL A 21 0.41 -5.65 -1.40
CA VAL A 21 0.54 -7.03 -1.83
C VAL A 21 -0.85 -7.62 -1.98
N SER A 22 -1.15 -8.11 -3.18
CA SER A 22 -2.31 -8.94 -3.47
C SER A 22 -1.94 -10.42 -3.39
N MET A 23 -2.77 -11.19 -2.71
CA MET A 23 -2.63 -12.65 -2.55
C MET A 23 -3.85 -13.34 -3.14
N ARG A 24 -3.66 -14.49 -3.79
CA ARG A 24 -4.76 -15.25 -4.38
C ARG A 24 -5.50 -16.03 -3.30
N HIS A 25 -6.75 -15.62 -3.02
CA HIS A 25 -7.60 -16.25 -2.00
C HIS A 25 -8.16 -17.62 -2.42
N ASP A 26 -7.99 -18.00 -3.67
CA ASP A 26 -8.37 -19.28 -4.21
C ASP A 26 -7.21 -20.27 -4.31
N LYS A 27 -6.02 -19.90 -3.77
CA LYS A 27 -4.81 -20.72 -3.80
C LYS A 27 -4.24 -20.95 -2.41
N LYS A 28 -3.92 -22.20 -2.08
CA LYS A 28 -3.23 -22.55 -0.83
C LYS A 28 -1.77 -22.10 -0.85
N PRO A 29 -1.26 -21.67 0.31
CA PRO A 29 -1.93 -21.51 1.59
C PRO A 29 -2.56 -20.12 1.81
N PHE A 30 -2.62 -19.27 0.77
CA PHE A 30 -3.09 -17.89 0.84
C PHE A 30 -4.62 -17.75 0.93
N ASP A 31 -5.37 -18.84 0.79
CA ASP A 31 -6.79 -18.95 1.13
C ASP A 31 -7.05 -18.83 2.64
N ASP A 32 -6.05 -19.17 3.48
CA ASP A 32 -6.12 -19.02 4.92
C ASP A 32 -5.74 -17.61 5.39
N LYS A 33 -6.65 -16.92 6.07
CA LYS A 33 -6.40 -15.58 6.59
C LYS A 33 -5.27 -15.51 7.62
N ARG A 34 -4.98 -16.60 8.33
CA ARG A 34 -3.85 -16.66 9.27
C ARG A 34 -2.52 -16.48 8.55
N VAL A 35 -2.38 -17.07 7.36
CA VAL A 35 -1.19 -16.91 6.52
C VAL A 35 -1.06 -15.47 6.04
N ARG A 36 -2.13 -14.89 5.49
CA ARG A 36 -2.11 -13.50 5.02
C ARG A 36 -1.82 -12.51 6.15
N ARG A 37 -2.42 -12.72 7.32
CA ARG A 37 -2.16 -11.94 8.52
C ARG A 37 -0.70 -12.07 8.99
N ALA A 38 -0.13 -13.27 8.95
CA ALA A 38 1.27 -13.51 9.29
C ALA A 38 2.22 -12.72 8.38
N LEU A 39 1.94 -12.68 7.07
CA LEU A 39 2.72 -11.89 6.11
C LEU A 39 2.69 -10.38 6.44
N SER A 40 1.54 -9.85 6.90
CA SER A 40 1.44 -8.45 7.32
C SER A 40 2.18 -8.17 8.62
N LEU A 41 2.07 -9.07 9.62
CA LEU A 41 2.74 -8.98 10.92
C LEU A 41 4.27 -9.01 10.82
N ALA A 42 4.81 -9.64 9.76
CA ALA A 42 6.25 -9.72 9.56
C ALA A 42 6.91 -8.37 9.27
N LEU A 43 6.15 -7.38 8.78
CA LEU A 43 6.68 -6.15 8.23
C LEU A 43 6.98 -5.10 9.32
N ASP A 44 8.25 -4.73 9.44
CA ASP A 44 8.66 -3.55 10.20
C ASP A 44 8.50 -2.29 9.33
N ARG A 45 7.29 -1.75 9.31
CA ARG A 45 6.96 -0.59 8.49
C ARG A 45 7.71 0.67 8.92
N TYR A 46 8.00 0.84 10.19
CA TYR A 46 8.68 2.03 10.73
C TYR A 46 10.17 2.04 10.38
N GLN A 47 10.86 0.91 10.55
CA GLN A 47 12.25 0.78 10.11
C GLN A 47 12.31 0.81 8.57
N GLY A 48 11.36 0.14 7.91
CA GLY A 48 11.20 0.19 6.46
C GLY A 48 11.05 1.60 5.93
N SER A 49 10.20 2.44 6.55
CA SER A 49 10.06 3.86 6.24
C SER A 49 11.40 4.60 6.34
N THR A 50 12.10 4.42 7.45
CA THR A 50 13.41 5.08 7.69
C THR A 50 14.47 4.70 6.64
N ALA A 51 14.49 3.43 6.22
CA ALA A 51 15.46 2.92 5.26
C ALA A 51 15.06 3.29 3.81
N LEU A 52 13.83 2.95 3.42
CA LEU A 52 13.36 3.09 2.05
C LEU A 52 13.15 4.54 1.62
N SER A 53 12.80 5.45 2.54
CA SER A 53 12.69 6.88 2.22
C SER A 53 13.99 7.51 1.71
N LYS A 54 15.12 6.87 1.94
CA LYS A 54 16.43 7.33 1.47
C LYS A 54 16.77 6.89 0.04
N ILE A 55 16.15 5.79 -0.43
CA ILE A 55 16.50 5.12 -1.68
C ILE A 55 15.29 4.86 -2.59
N ALA A 56 14.11 5.09 -2.10
CA ALA A 56 12.86 4.90 -2.83
C ALA A 56 11.89 6.07 -2.56
N ILE A 57 10.90 6.21 -3.39
CA ILE A 57 9.86 7.25 -3.25
C ILE A 57 8.71 6.79 -2.33
N VAL A 58 9.04 6.17 -1.20
CA VAL A 58 8.09 5.74 -0.16
C VAL A 58 8.56 6.24 1.19
N LYS A 59 7.65 6.67 2.05
CA LYS A 59 8.05 7.32 3.30
C LYS A 59 7.10 7.01 4.46
N GLU A 60 5.81 7.25 4.29
CA GLU A 60 4.91 7.26 5.44
C GLU A 60 4.26 5.89 5.67
N VAL A 61 4.08 5.56 6.96
CA VAL A 61 3.24 4.43 7.37
C VAL A 61 1.80 4.90 7.32
N GLY A 62 1.02 4.29 6.44
CA GLY A 62 -0.38 4.63 6.22
C GLY A 62 -1.24 3.39 5.98
N GLY A 63 -2.54 3.59 6.03
CA GLY A 63 -3.51 2.60 5.61
C GLY A 63 -3.82 2.71 4.11
N ILE A 64 -5.08 2.46 3.75
CA ILE A 64 -5.55 2.51 2.37
C ILE A 64 -5.59 3.95 1.86
N LEU A 65 -6.02 4.87 2.72
CA LEU A 65 -6.16 6.28 2.36
C LEU A 65 -4.92 7.08 2.74
N VAL A 66 -4.65 8.12 1.96
CA VAL A 66 -3.47 8.97 2.11
C VAL A 66 -3.45 9.60 3.50
N PRO A 67 -2.38 9.43 4.29
CA PRO A 67 -2.25 10.01 5.62
C PRO A 67 -2.47 11.53 5.63
N GLY A 68 -3.16 12.01 6.67
CA GLY A 68 -3.48 13.43 6.81
C GLY A 68 -4.72 13.89 6.04
N THR A 69 -5.35 13.03 5.25
CA THR A 69 -6.64 13.34 4.59
C THR A 69 -7.83 13.08 5.54
N PRO A 70 -9.01 13.68 5.28
CA PRO A 70 -10.14 13.63 6.21
C PRO A 70 -10.64 12.22 6.57
N TYR A 71 -10.48 11.25 5.66
CA TYR A 71 -10.97 9.88 5.83
C TYR A 71 -9.87 8.90 6.27
N ALA A 72 -8.61 9.30 6.23
CA ALA A 72 -7.50 8.43 6.64
C ALA A 72 -7.63 8.01 8.11
N THR A 73 -7.32 6.76 8.40
CA THR A 73 -7.27 6.25 9.77
C THR A 73 -6.14 6.93 10.53
N PRO A 74 -6.42 7.52 11.70
CA PRO A 74 -5.40 8.17 12.51
C PRO A 74 -4.29 7.18 12.93
N PRO A 75 -3.03 7.63 13.09
CA PRO A 75 -1.92 6.76 13.44
C PRO A 75 -2.18 5.89 14.69
N ALA A 76 -2.74 6.46 15.75
CA ALA A 76 -3.05 5.72 16.98
C ALA A 76 -4.13 4.62 16.83
N GLU A 77 -4.99 4.72 15.82
CA GLU A 77 -5.94 3.66 15.47
C GLU A 77 -5.29 2.63 14.54
N LEU A 78 -4.48 3.10 13.60
CA LEU A 78 -3.75 2.26 12.66
C LEU A 78 -2.77 1.32 13.38
N GLU A 79 -2.06 1.79 14.40
CA GLU A 79 -1.13 1.01 15.24
C GLU A 79 -1.79 -0.21 15.90
N LYS A 80 -3.10 -0.23 16.05
CA LYS A 80 -3.85 -1.36 16.63
C LYS A 80 -4.08 -2.49 15.62
N LEU A 81 -3.90 -2.22 14.33
CA LEU A 81 -4.07 -3.22 13.27
C LEU A 81 -2.85 -4.15 13.18
N ALA A 82 -3.08 -5.36 12.68
CA ALA A 82 -2.02 -6.35 12.52
C ALA A 82 -0.88 -5.85 11.63
N GLY A 83 0.35 -5.87 12.17
CA GLY A 83 1.56 -5.43 11.48
C GLY A 83 1.80 -3.93 11.47
N TYR A 84 0.96 -3.14 12.16
CA TYR A 84 1.16 -1.69 12.32
C TYR A 84 1.66 -1.30 13.72
N GLY A 85 1.69 -2.23 14.67
CA GLY A 85 2.26 -1.98 15.99
C GLY A 85 3.80 -1.92 15.97
N HIS A 86 4.38 -1.14 16.87
CA HIS A 86 5.82 -0.90 16.94
C HIS A 86 6.65 -2.09 17.45
N ASP A 87 6.06 -3.04 18.18
CA ASP A 87 6.76 -4.21 18.70
C ASP A 87 6.90 -5.29 17.62
N ILE A 88 7.86 -5.09 16.73
CA ILE A 88 8.13 -6.01 15.62
C ILE A 88 8.53 -7.42 16.09
N LYS A 89 9.18 -7.55 17.25
CA LYS A 89 9.56 -8.84 17.79
C LYS A 89 8.31 -9.66 18.13
N LYS A 90 7.40 -9.05 18.87
CA LYS A 90 6.11 -9.66 19.22
C LYS A 90 5.29 -9.97 17.97
N ASN A 91 5.25 -9.06 17.01
CA ASN A 91 4.53 -9.26 15.74
C ASN A 91 5.08 -10.47 14.97
N ARG A 92 6.41 -10.64 14.89
CA ARG A 92 7.03 -11.78 14.21
C ARG A 92 6.86 -13.10 14.96
N GLU A 93 6.84 -13.08 16.28
CA GLU A 93 6.50 -14.27 17.08
C GLU A 93 5.06 -14.72 16.80
N GLU A 94 4.12 -13.79 16.77
CA GLU A 94 2.73 -14.06 16.42
C GLU A 94 2.60 -14.55 14.98
N ALA A 95 3.33 -13.96 14.02
CA ALA A 95 3.34 -14.40 12.63
C ALA A 95 3.78 -15.86 12.50
N LYS A 96 4.86 -16.26 13.17
CA LYS A 96 5.35 -17.65 13.20
C LYS A 96 4.32 -18.61 13.81
N ARG A 97 3.64 -18.18 14.90
CA ARG A 97 2.58 -18.96 15.52
C ARG A 97 1.43 -19.20 14.54
N LEU A 98 0.96 -18.15 13.85
CA LEU A 98 -0.12 -18.24 12.87
C LEU A 98 0.22 -19.14 11.68
N LEU A 99 1.46 -19.05 11.16
CA LEU A 99 1.92 -19.94 10.08
C LEU A 99 1.90 -21.40 10.51
N LYS A 100 2.41 -21.70 11.72
CA LYS A 100 2.39 -23.06 12.30
C LYS A 100 0.96 -23.58 12.47
N GLU A 101 0.05 -22.76 13.00
CA GLU A 101 -1.37 -23.14 13.17
C GLU A 101 -2.10 -23.32 11.83
N ALA A 102 -1.67 -22.62 10.80
CA ALA A 102 -2.18 -22.81 9.43
C ALA A 102 -1.56 -24.02 8.71
N GLY A 103 -0.63 -24.76 9.36
CA GLY A 103 0.04 -25.89 8.77
C GLY A 103 1.09 -25.54 7.72
N VAL A 104 1.56 -24.31 7.69
CA VAL A 104 2.64 -23.87 6.78
C VAL A 104 3.98 -24.33 7.37
N PRO A 105 4.76 -25.17 6.65
CA PRO A 105 6.04 -25.65 7.15
C PRO A 105 7.09 -24.54 7.19
N ASP A 106 8.05 -24.67 8.09
CA ASP A 106 9.22 -23.80 8.08
C ASP A 106 9.98 -23.97 6.76
N GLY A 107 10.49 -22.84 6.22
CA GLY A 107 11.10 -22.82 4.89
C GLY A 107 10.11 -22.89 3.73
N PHE A 108 8.80 -22.79 3.97
CA PHE A 108 7.81 -22.75 2.87
C PHE A 108 8.22 -21.72 1.81
N ALA A 109 8.26 -22.21 0.56
CA ALA A 109 8.73 -21.40 -0.58
C ALA A 109 7.57 -20.96 -1.47
N PHE A 110 7.62 -19.69 -1.88
CA PHE A 110 6.71 -19.17 -2.92
C PHE A 110 7.38 -18.10 -3.78
N THR A 111 6.78 -17.80 -4.93
CA THR A 111 7.23 -16.74 -5.81
C THR A 111 6.41 -15.49 -5.60
N PHE A 112 7.09 -14.39 -5.33
CA PHE A 112 6.52 -13.05 -5.29
C PHE A 112 6.74 -12.36 -6.64
N LYS A 113 5.64 -12.08 -7.35
CA LYS A 113 5.67 -11.36 -8.63
C LYS A 113 5.78 -9.87 -8.39
N ASN A 114 6.79 -9.23 -8.98
CA ASN A 114 6.98 -7.79 -8.84
C ASN A 114 7.06 -7.12 -10.21
N ARG A 115 6.69 -5.86 -10.26
CA ARG A 115 6.70 -5.05 -11.49
C ARG A 115 8.12 -4.57 -11.79
N GLY A 116 8.57 -4.72 -13.03
CA GLY A 116 9.88 -4.31 -13.51
C GLY A 116 10.00 -2.80 -13.72
N ILE A 117 9.83 -2.07 -12.62
CA ILE A 117 10.09 -0.62 -12.54
C ILE A 117 11.02 -0.41 -11.35
N PRO A 118 12.20 0.21 -11.58
CA PRO A 118 13.24 0.33 -10.57
C PRO A 118 12.78 0.99 -9.28
N MET A 119 11.85 1.98 -9.37
CA MET A 119 11.42 2.72 -8.20
C MET A 119 9.90 2.96 -8.22
N PRO A 120 9.17 2.68 -7.13
CA PRO A 120 9.64 2.12 -5.85
C PRO A 120 9.60 0.58 -5.79
N TYR A 121 9.19 -0.12 -6.86
CA TYR A 121 8.82 -1.54 -6.85
C TYR A 121 9.97 -2.46 -6.44
N GLU A 122 11.15 -2.31 -7.04
CA GLU A 122 12.27 -3.20 -6.77
C GLU A 122 12.76 -3.11 -5.31
N PRO A 123 13.09 -1.92 -4.75
CA PRO A 123 13.54 -1.82 -3.36
C PRO A 123 12.48 -2.26 -2.35
N VAL A 124 11.19 -1.96 -2.60
CA VAL A 124 10.10 -2.41 -1.73
C VAL A 124 9.96 -3.94 -1.79
N GLY A 125 10.11 -4.54 -2.97
CA GLY A 125 10.08 -5.99 -3.13
C GLY A 125 11.22 -6.69 -2.39
N VAL A 126 12.44 -6.17 -2.47
CA VAL A 126 13.60 -6.68 -1.72
C VAL A 126 13.37 -6.60 -0.21
N TRP A 127 12.85 -5.46 0.26
CA TRP A 127 12.49 -5.29 1.66
C TRP A 127 11.42 -6.29 2.13
N LEU A 128 10.34 -6.49 1.37
CA LEU A 128 9.29 -7.47 1.70
C LEU A 128 9.85 -8.88 1.86
N ILE A 129 10.71 -9.31 0.95
CA ILE A 129 11.33 -10.63 0.98
C ILE A 129 12.18 -10.80 2.23
N ASP A 130 12.98 -9.77 2.58
CA ASP A 130 13.78 -9.80 3.81
C ASP A 130 12.88 -9.94 5.05
N GLN A 131 11.77 -9.16 5.11
CA GLN A 131 10.84 -9.23 6.23
C GLN A 131 10.19 -10.61 6.36
N TRP A 132 9.77 -11.24 5.26
CA TRP A 132 9.17 -12.57 5.27
C TRP A 132 10.18 -13.67 5.61
N ARG A 133 11.45 -13.49 5.26
CA ARG A 133 12.53 -14.39 5.70
C ARG A 133 12.67 -14.42 7.22
N GLN A 134 12.43 -13.31 7.91
CA GLN A 134 12.49 -13.22 9.38
C GLN A 134 11.44 -14.08 10.09
N ILE A 135 10.41 -14.53 9.38
CA ILE A 135 9.37 -15.43 9.90
C ILE A 135 9.48 -16.85 9.34
N GLY A 136 10.63 -17.21 8.72
CA GLY A 136 10.91 -18.55 8.26
C GLY A 136 10.44 -18.89 6.84
N LEU A 137 10.03 -17.90 6.04
CA LEU A 137 9.59 -18.13 4.66
C LEU A 137 10.76 -17.99 3.67
N ASN A 138 10.72 -18.78 2.60
CA ASN A 138 11.69 -18.72 1.50
C ASN A 138 11.04 -18.13 0.26
N VAL A 139 11.20 -16.82 0.05
CA VAL A 139 10.53 -16.08 -0.99
C VAL A 139 11.50 -15.70 -2.10
N ARG A 140 11.14 -16.04 -3.34
CA ARG A 140 11.86 -15.63 -4.54
C ARG A 140 11.09 -14.53 -5.25
N GLN A 141 11.76 -13.42 -5.57
CA GLN A 141 11.20 -12.39 -6.43
C GLN A 141 11.31 -12.81 -7.90
N GLU A 142 10.22 -12.61 -8.63
CA GLU A 142 10.22 -12.66 -10.09
C GLU A 142 9.77 -11.30 -10.61
N VAL A 143 10.68 -10.63 -11.29
CA VAL A 143 10.45 -9.30 -11.86
C VAL A 143 9.85 -9.45 -13.26
N ILE A 144 8.67 -8.89 -13.46
CA ILE A 144 7.92 -8.96 -14.71
C ILE A 144 8.01 -7.62 -15.42
N GLU A 145 8.23 -7.63 -16.71
CA GLU A 145 8.29 -6.43 -17.54
C GLU A 145 6.99 -5.61 -17.37
N ALA A 146 7.16 -4.27 -17.28
CA ALA A 146 6.09 -3.36 -16.87
C ALA A 146 4.86 -3.40 -17.79
N SER A 147 5.04 -3.57 -19.08
CA SER A 147 3.94 -3.64 -20.06
C SER A 147 3.10 -4.91 -19.92
N GLN A 148 3.70 -6.01 -19.48
CA GLN A 148 3.04 -7.32 -19.32
C GLN A 148 2.38 -7.46 -17.94
N TYR A 149 2.83 -6.66 -16.96
CA TYR A 149 2.48 -6.84 -15.56
C TYR A 149 0.97 -6.73 -15.27
N HIS A 150 0.32 -5.74 -15.86
CA HIS A 150 -1.13 -5.55 -15.67
C HIS A 150 -1.95 -6.71 -16.22
N GLY A 151 -1.54 -7.24 -17.39
CA GLY A 151 -2.13 -8.44 -17.96
C GLY A 151 -1.98 -9.67 -17.07
N LEU A 152 -0.82 -9.85 -16.44
CA LEU A 152 -0.55 -10.91 -15.47
C LEU A 152 -1.50 -10.83 -14.28
N LEU A 153 -1.67 -9.64 -13.66
CA LEU A 153 -2.58 -9.44 -12.54
C LEU A 153 -4.03 -9.78 -12.93
N LYS A 154 -4.50 -9.31 -14.08
CA LYS A 154 -5.86 -9.58 -14.60
C LYS A 154 -6.13 -11.06 -14.82
N ARG A 155 -5.16 -11.80 -15.38
CA ARG A 155 -5.30 -13.26 -15.58
C ARG A 155 -5.18 -14.04 -14.27
N GLY A 156 -4.61 -13.43 -13.22
CA GLY A 156 -4.35 -14.10 -11.94
C GLY A 156 -3.18 -15.09 -11.99
N ASP A 157 -2.20 -14.83 -12.84
CA ASP A 157 -1.01 -15.67 -13.02
C ASP A 157 0.02 -15.44 -11.90
N PHE A 158 -0.43 -15.45 -10.64
CA PHE A 158 0.39 -15.27 -9.46
C PHE A 158 -0.22 -15.97 -8.25
N ASP A 159 0.56 -16.17 -7.21
CA ASP A 159 0.09 -16.53 -5.89
C ASP A 159 0.13 -15.32 -4.97
N VAL A 160 1.25 -14.60 -5.00
CA VAL A 160 1.49 -13.34 -4.32
C VAL A 160 2.12 -12.36 -5.29
N ALA A 161 1.58 -11.16 -5.40
CA ALA A 161 2.08 -10.14 -6.32
C ALA A 161 2.07 -8.75 -5.69
N MET A 162 3.02 -7.91 -6.11
CA MET A 162 2.97 -6.49 -5.86
C MET A 162 1.82 -5.90 -6.66
N ASP A 163 0.91 -5.24 -6.00
CA ASP A 163 -0.15 -4.46 -6.63
C ASP A 163 0.07 -2.97 -6.35
N PHE A 164 -0.64 -2.13 -7.05
CA PHE A 164 -0.49 -0.69 -6.87
C PHE A 164 -1.81 0.03 -7.15
N GLN A 165 -1.94 1.17 -6.53
CA GLN A 165 -3.07 2.06 -6.72
C GLN A 165 -2.57 3.49 -6.76
N CYS A 166 -3.13 4.30 -7.65
CA CYS A 166 -2.91 5.74 -7.70
C CYS A 166 -4.26 6.45 -7.86
N GLY A 167 -4.59 7.31 -6.93
CA GLY A 167 -5.81 8.12 -6.96
C GLY A 167 -5.62 9.42 -7.74
N PHE A 168 -6.64 9.81 -8.47
CA PHE A 168 -6.68 11.11 -9.16
C PHE A 168 -7.36 12.17 -8.31
N ILE A 169 -8.17 11.72 -7.38
CA ILE A 169 -8.89 12.52 -6.39
C ILE A 169 -8.80 11.76 -5.07
N VAL A 170 -8.51 12.45 -3.99
CA VAL A 170 -8.50 11.86 -2.64
C VAL A 170 -9.94 11.63 -2.18
N GLU A 171 -10.50 10.50 -2.57
CA GLU A 171 -11.91 10.14 -2.35
C GLU A 171 -12.05 8.64 -2.05
N PRO A 172 -12.61 8.26 -0.88
CA PRO A 172 -12.72 6.85 -0.46
C PRO A 172 -13.38 5.93 -1.47
N ASP A 173 -14.38 6.40 -2.21
CA ASP A 173 -15.06 5.57 -3.21
C ASP A 173 -14.11 5.02 -4.26
N LEU A 174 -13.18 5.84 -4.74
CA LEU A 174 -12.23 5.46 -5.79
C LEU A 174 -11.21 4.44 -5.25
N ASP A 175 -10.74 4.66 -4.02
CA ASP A 175 -9.74 3.79 -3.40
C ASP A 175 -10.32 2.45 -2.96
N LEU A 176 -11.56 2.42 -2.51
CA LEU A 176 -12.20 1.24 -1.96
C LEU A 176 -12.94 0.38 -3.00
N ALA A 177 -13.37 0.96 -4.14
CA ALA A 177 -14.14 0.27 -5.18
C ALA A 177 -13.46 -1.00 -5.71
N ARG A 178 -12.13 -1.05 -5.67
CA ARG A 178 -11.38 -2.22 -6.14
C ARG A 178 -11.52 -3.45 -5.24
N PHE A 179 -11.92 -3.27 -3.98
CA PHE A 179 -12.00 -4.35 -3.00
C PHE A 179 -13.40 -4.96 -2.85
N VAL A 180 -14.38 -4.48 -3.60
CA VAL A 180 -15.69 -5.17 -3.63
C VAL A 180 -15.58 -6.48 -4.41
N SER A 181 -16.38 -7.47 -4.01
CA SER A 181 -16.32 -8.84 -4.54
C SER A 181 -16.50 -8.92 -6.06
N THR A 182 -17.22 -7.99 -6.66
CA THR A 182 -17.54 -7.93 -8.10
C THR A 182 -16.56 -7.10 -8.91
N SER A 183 -15.56 -6.47 -8.27
CA SER A 183 -14.62 -5.59 -8.97
C SER A 183 -13.64 -6.39 -9.84
N ASP A 184 -13.46 -5.97 -11.08
CA ASP A 184 -12.43 -6.51 -11.98
C ASP A 184 -11.01 -6.23 -11.48
N ALA A 185 -10.83 -5.22 -10.63
CA ALA A 185 -9.56 -4.87 -9.99
C ALA A 185 -9.29 -5.67 -8.70
N ASN A 186 -10.22 -6.52 -8.26
CA ASN A 186 -10.01 -7.46 -7.15
C ASN A 186 -9.18 -8.65 -7.63
N TYR A 187 -7.89 -8.43 -7.86
CA TYR A 187 -6.98 -9.46 -8.39
C TYR A 187 -6.75 -10.62 -7.43
N GLY A 188 -6.87 -10.39 -6.13
CA GLY A 188 -6.81 -11.41 -5.09
C GLY A 188 -7.99 -12.38 -5.09
N LYS A 189 -9.10 -12.01 -5.74
CA LYS A 189 -10.34 -12.79 -5.84
C LYS A 189 -10.99 -13.13 -4.49
N HIS A 190 -10.80 -12.26 -3.49
CA HIS A 190 -11.57 -12.40 -2.26
C HIS A 190 -13.06 -12.12 -2.51
N LYS A 191 -13.89 -12.76 -1.70
CA LYS A 191 -15.33 -12.53 -1.68
C LYS A 191 -15.73 -12.21 -0.24
N ASP A 192 -16.17 -10.98 -0.02
CA ASP A 192 -16.48 -10.50 1.31
C ASP A 192 -17.74 -9.60 1.28
N THR A 193 -18.88 -10.21 1.55
CA THR A 193 -20.17 -9.51 1.54
C THR A 193 -20.27 -8.42 2.58
N VAL A 194 -19.46 -8.46 3.64
CA VAL A 194 -19.40 -7.38 4.64
C VAL A 194 -18.74 -6.15 4.05
N ILE A 195 -17.64 -6.32 3.28
CA ILE A 195 -17.01 -5.21 2.55
C ILE A 195 -17.97 -4.65 1.51
N ASP A 196 -18.68 -5.51 0.78
CA ASP A 196 -19.65 -5.08 -0.25
C ASP A 196 -20.77 -4.21 0.34
N ASP A 197 -21.32 -4.62 1.50
CA ASP A 197 -22.34 -3.84 2.23
C ASP A 197 -21.77 -2.52 2.76
N LEU A 198 -20.65 -2.57 3.45
CA LEU A 198 -20.01 -1.37 4.02
C LEU A 198 -19.65 -0.35 2.92
N TYR A 199 -19.13 -0.83 1.80
CA TYR A 199 -18.83 0.02 0.64
C TYR A 199 -20.10 0.68 0.09
N SER A 200 -21.16 -0.10 -0.11
CA SER A 200 -22.45 0.43 -0.60
C SER A 200 -23.06 1.46 0.36
N ARG A 201 -22.90 1.27 1.65
CA ARG A 201 -23.40 2.21 2.68
C ARG A 201 -22.58 3.48 2.71
N GLN A 202 -21.25 3.39 2.75
CA GLN A 202 -20.39 4.59 2.79
C GLN A 202 -20.58 5.46 1.54
N ALA A 203 -20.79 4.87 0.36
CA ALA A 203 -21.02 5.59 -0.89
C ALA A 203 -22.33 6.42 -0.91
N ARG A 204 -23.29 6.09 -0.03
CA ARG A 204 -24.58 6.78 0.11
C ARG A 204 -24.66 7.67 1.34
N THR A 205 -23.64 7.65 2.20
CA THR A 205 -23.63 8.38 3.47
C THR A 205 -23.12 9.79 3.24
N THR A 206 -23.95 10.78 3.50
CA THR A 206 -23.61 12.21 3.38
C THR A 206 -23.01 12.77 4.67
N ASP A 207 -23.33 12.19 5.84
CA ASP A 207 -22.71 12.55 7.10
C ASP A 207 -21.25 12.11 7.12
N ILE A 208 -20.35 13.07 7.27
CA ILE A 208 -18.91 12.85 7.16
C ILE A 208 -18.40 11.93 8.29
N GLU A 209 -18.88 12.09 9.52
CA GLU A 209 -18.39 11.31 10.64
C GLU A 209 -18.88 9.86 10.57
N GLU A 210 -20.11 9.65 10.16
CA GLU A 210 -20.62 8.29 9.92
C GLU A 210 -19.88 7.63 8.73
N ARG A 211 -19.63 8.37 7.66
CA ARG A 211 -18.86 7.87 6.51
C ARG A 211 -17.44 7.48 6.91
N LYS A 212 -16.77 8.27 7.74
CA LYS A 212 -15.44 7.93 8.30
C LYS A 212 -15.46 6.60 9.06
N LYS A 213 -16.50 6.37 9.87
CA LYS A 213 -16.64 5.10 10.62
C LYS A 213 -16.77 3.90 9.68
N LEU A 214 -17.58 4.02 8.63
CA LEU A 214 -17.77 2.96 7.63
C LEU A 214 -16.46 2.67 6.89
N VAL A 215 -15.76 3.71 6.45
CA VAL A 215 -14.45 3.60 5.78
C VAL A 215 -13.42 2.89 6.68
N ARG A 216 -13.33 3.25 7.96
CA ARG A 216 -12.45 2.58 8.93
C ARG A 216 -12.81 1.12 9.17
N GLN A 217 -14.08 0.76 9.15
CA GLN A 217 -14.51 -0.64 9.25
C GLN A 217 -14.04 -1.44 8.03
N ILE A 218 -14.16 -0.88 6.82
CA ILE A 218 -13.64 -1.51 5.61
C ILE A 218 -12.13 -1.69 5.70
N GLU A 219 -11.40 -0.63 6.07
CA GLU A 219 -9.95 -0.68 6.19
C GLU A 219 -9.49 -1.70 7.23
N LYS A 220 -10.09 -1.71 8.42
CA LYS A 220 -9.79 -2.70 9.45
C LYS A 220 -10.02 -4.13 8.95
N ARG A 221 -11.11 -4.36 8.24
CA ARG A 221 -11.42 -5.69 7.70
C ARG A 221 -10.42 -6.11 6.63
N LEU A 222 -10.06 -5.21 5.72
CA LEU A 222 -9.09 -5.47 4.64
C LEU A 222 -7.67 -5.74 5.16
N LEU A 223 -7.23 -4.98 6.18
CA LEU A 223 -5.84 -4.99 6.64
C LEU A 223 -5.58 -5.90 7.85
N ASP A 224 -6.60 -6.19 8.67
CA ASP A 224 -6.45 -6.89 9.94
C ASP A 224 -7.36 -8.13 10.06
N GLU A 225 -8.70 -7.97 10.07
CA GLU A 225 -9.62 -9.04 10.41
C GLU A 225 -9.57 -10.21 9.42
N GLU A 226 -9.52 -9.89 8.12
CA GLU A 226 -9.43 -10.85 7.04
C GLU A 226 -8.08 -10.78 6.31
N ALA A 227 -7.32 -9.69 6.50
CA ALA A 227 -6.02 -9.45 5.87
C ALA A 227 -6.04 -9.76 4.37
N HIS A 228 -7.03 -9.21 3.66
CA HIS A 228 -7.20 -9.45 2.23
C HIS A 228 -6.05 -8.94 1.40
N VAL A 229 -5.42 -7.86 1.85
CA VAL A 229 -4.27 -7.21 1.22
C VAL A 229 -3.27 -6.74 2.28
N ILE A 230 -2.04 -6.50 1.87
CA ILE A 230 -0.99 -5.99 2.75
C ILE A 230 -0.46 -4.69 2.19
N TYR A 231 -0.84 -3.58 2.79
CA TYR A 231 -0.30 -2.27 2.45
C TYR A 231 1.12 -2.12 2.97
N THR A 232 1.99 -1.54 2.15
CA THR A 232 3.40 -1.36 2.48
C THR A 232 3.64 0.03 3.09
N LEU A 233 4.12 0.96 2.28
CA LEU A 233 4.38 2.34 2.66
C LEU A 233 3.77 3.27 1.61
N GLN A 234 3.29 4.44 2.03
CA GLN A 234 2.78 5.48 1.15
C GLN A 234 3.91 6.06 0.29
N TRP A 235 3.58 6.35 -0.97
CA TRP A 235 4.52 7.02 -1.82
C TRP A 235 4.71 8.46 -1.40
N HIS A 236 5.90 8.97 -1.69
CA HIS A 236 6.29 10.34 -1.36
C HIS A 236 6.84 11.00 -2.61
N ARG A 237 6.33 12.17 -2.92
CA ARG A 237 6.71 12.92 -4.11
C ARG A 237 7.74 13.97 -3.74
N ILE A 238 8.80 14.04 -4.53
CA ILE A 238 9.85 15.03 -4.41
C ILE A 238 10.02 15.67 -5.79
N ILE A 239 9.60 16.92 -5.94
CA ILE A 239 9.60 17.63 -7.22
C ILE A 239 10.53 18.83 -7.16
N PRO A 240 11.72 18.76 -7.77
CA PRO A 240 12.56 19.92 -7.97
C PRO A 240 12.04 20.76 -9.13
N HIS A 241 12.02 22.05 -8.96
CA HIS A 241 11.73 23.02 -10.03
C HIS A 241 12.64 24.25 -9.91
N LEU A 242 12.73 25.02 -10.99
CA LEU A 242 13.52 26.27 -10.94
C LEU A 242 12.92 27.23 -9.93
N SER A 243 13.75 27.88 -9.12
CA SER A 243 13.30 28.82 -8.09
C SER A 243 12.58 30.04 -8.66
N LYS A 244 12.76 30.32 -9.95
CA LYS A 244 12.03 31.37 -10.66
C LYS A 244 10.57 31.02 -11.00
N VAL A 245 10.13 29.78 -10.76
CA VAL A 245 8.73 29.36 -10.93
C VAL A 245 8.00 29.65 -9.63
N HIS A 246 6.98 30.46 -9.69
CA HIS A 246 6.15 30.87 -8.55
C HIS A 246 4.70 30.54 -8.76
N GLY A 247 3.93 30.46 -7.68
CA GLY A 247 2.49 30.18 -7.70
C GLY A 247 2.12 28.71 -7.97
N TRP A 248 3.10 27.83 -8.19
CA TRP A 248 2.86 26.41 -8.40
C TRP A 248 3.05 25.61 -7.10
N THR A 249 2.04 24.84 -6.72
CA THR A 249 2.06 23.99 -5.53
C THR A 249 1.61 22.58 -5.91
N ILE A 250 2.40 21.58 -5.52
CA ILE A 250 2.05 20.17 -5.72
C ILE A 250 0.98 19.71 -4.72
N THR A 251 0.17 18.76 -5.14
CA THR A 251 -0.89 18.13 -4.33
C THR A 251 -0.62 16.62 -4.17
N PRO A 252 -1.26 15.93 -3.21
CA PRO A 252 -1.18 14.47 -3.11
C PRO A 252 -1.71 13.73 -4.32
N CYS A 253 -2.61 14.31 -5.11
CA CYS A 253 -3.18 13.68 -6.31
C CYS A 253 -2.11 13.09 -7.24
N HIS A 254 -2.41 11.97 -7.89
CA HIS A 254 -1.45 11.32 -8.81
C HIS A 254 -0.95 12.27 -9.90
N TYR A 255 -1.82 13.04 -10.48
CA TYR A 255 -1.40 14.12 -11.36
C TYR A 255 -0.88 15.30 -10.55
N LEU A 256 0.20 15.92 -11.04
CA LEU A 256 0.63 17.22 -10.54
C LEU A 256 -0.49 18.23 -10.75
N ASN A 257 -0.58 19.21 -9.86
CA ASN A 257 -1.49 20.33 -10.07
C ASN A 257 -1.15 21.02 -11.39
N ASN A 258 -2.01 20.82 -12.39
CA ASN A 258 -1.83 21.36 -13.73
C ASN A 258 -2.58 22.69 -13.93
N GLN A 259 -3.13 23.26 -12.87
CA GLN A 259 -3.68 24.61 -12.90
C GLN A 259 -2.52 25.61 -12.96
N LEU A 260 -2.26 26.09 -14.18
CA LEU A 260 -1.13 26.97 -14.47
C LEU A 260 -1.50 28.44 -14.54
N ASP A 261 -2.75 28.78 -14.33
CA ASP A 261 -3.30 30.14 -14.34
C ASP A 261 -2.70 31.07 -13.29
N ALA A 262 -2.25 30.51 -12.16
CA ALA A 262 -1.57 31.23 -11.09
C ALA A 262 -0.03 31.12 -11.15
N VAL A 263 0.52 30.42 -12.14
CA VAL A 263 1.97 30.17 -12.25
C VAL A 263 2.64 31.29 -13.05
N TRP A 264 3.70 31.84 -12.50
CA TRP A 264 4.46 32.88 -13.15
C TRP A 264 5.98 32.71 -12.95
N LEU A 265 6.79 33.37 -13.77
CA LEU A 265 8.24 33.31 -13.73
C LEU A 265 8.78 34.69 -13.30
N SER A 266 9.68 34.70 -12.30
CA SER A 266 10.52 35.89 -12.07
C SER A 266 11.67 35.96 -13.08
N GLU A 267 12.22 37.14 -13.29
CA GLU A 267 13.40 37.36 -14.12
C GLU A 267 14.65 36.61 -13.65
#